data_05017d477b07eda2004f115bfc0ca482
#
_entry.id   05017d477b07eda2004f115bfc0ca482
#
_cell.length_a   1.000
_cell.length_b   1.000
_cell.length_c   1.000
_cell.angle_alpha   90.00
_cell.angle_beta   90.00
_cell.angle_gamma   90.00
#
_symmetry.space_group_name_H-M   'P 1'
#
loop_
_entity.id
_entity.type
_entity.pdbx_description
1 polymer ?
#
loop_
_entity_poly.entity_id
_entity_poly.type
_entity_poly.pdbx_seq_one_letter_code
_entity_poly.pdbx_strand_id
1 'polypeptide(L)'
;MFIKIIKSWIIELISPFVFLRFKNIFELKKYLKANEKYTGICASVYNRYMFIRGSYIGITCEFKNQPYFPHGILGIFISDDTIIGNNAVIFQQVTIGSDRLSDTDNLGSPIIKDNSYIGAGAKIIGNVTIGNNCRIGANAIVYKDVPDNSVAVASPMRIIIKENKMDNRFFVKRYNGDIKFYENGYFHKK
;
A
#
# COMPACT_ATOMS: atom_id res chain seq x y z
N MET A 1 -20.11 13.63 11.39
CA MET A 1 -20.35 12.24 10.97
C MET A 1 -21.34 12.17 9.80
N PHE A 2 -22.48 12.80 9.85
CA PHE A 2 -23.54 12.80 8.83
C PHE A 2 -23.07 13.24 7.43
N ILE A 3 -22.31 14.32 7.32
CA ILE A 3 -21.78 14.84 6.03
C ILE A 3 -20.84 13.84 5.32
N LYS A 4 -20.05 13.07 6.06
CA LYS A 4 -19.16 12.04 5.46
C LYS A 4 -19.97 10.88 4.90
N ILE A 5 -21.06 10.51 5.54
CA ILE A 5 -21.97 9.46 5.08
C ILE A 5 -22.66 9.89 3.79
N ILE A 6 -23.23 11.08 3.74
CA ILE A 6 -23.88 11.62 2.53
C ILE A 6 -22.89 11.70 1.36
N LYS A 7 -21.67 12.18 1.57
CA LYS A 7 -20.64 12.21 0.53
C LYS A 7 -20.30 10.80 0.01
N SER A 8 -20.26 9.79 0.88
CA SER A 8 -20.01 8.40 0.47
C SER A 8 -21.12 7.87 -0.44
N TRP A 9 -22.39 8.12 -0.11
CA TRP A 9 -23.55 7.71 -0.91
C TRP A 9 -23.56 8.40 -2.29
N ILE A 10 -23.25 9.69 -2.33
CA ILE A 10 -23.15 10.44 -3.60
C ILE A 10 -22.06 9.87 -4.49
N ILE A 11 -20.90 9.52 -3.94
CA ILE A 11 -19.80 8.91 -4.71
C ILE A 11 -20.21 7.54 -5.26
N GLU A 12 -20.96 6.74 -4.51
CA GLU A 12 -21.46 5.44 -4.99
C GLU A 12 -22.46 5.59 -6.13
N LEU A 13 -23.35 6.58 -6.07
CA LEU A 13 -24.30 6.88 -7.15
C LEU A 13 -23.62 7.38 -8.43
N ILE A 14 -22.53 8.13 -8.29
CA ILE A 14 -21.80 8.72 -9.44
C ILE A 14 -20.78 7.74 -10.03
N SER A 15 -20.28 6.79 -9.25
CA SER A 15 -19.21 5.89 -9.68
C SER A 15 -19.51 5.13 -10.97
N PRO A 16 -20.72 4.59 -11.24
CA PRO A 16 -21.03 3.96 -12.53
C PRO A 16 -20.82 4.88 -13.73
N PHE A 17 -21.20 6.16 -13.61
CA PHE A 17 -21.02 7.14 -14.70
C PHE A 17 -19.54 7.46 -14.96
N VAL A 18 -18.71 7.47 -13.92
CA VAL A 18 -17.25 7.60 -14.07
C VAL A 18 -16.70 6.37 -14.80
N PHE A 19 -17.14 5.16 -14.44
CA PHE A 19 -16.70 3.93 -15.10
C PHE A 19 -17.28 3.70 -16.51
N LEU A 20 -18.34 4.40 -16.91
CA LEU A 20 -18.74 4.48 -18.32
C LEU A 20 -17.66 5.14 -19.19
N ARG A 21 -16.90 6.08 -18.63
CA ARG A 21 -15.81 6.78 -19.33
C ARG A 21 -14.48 6.02 -19.26
N PHE A 22 -14.22 5.28 -18.20
CA PHE A 22 -12.95 4.57 -17.97
C PHE A 22 -13.21 3.07 -17.92
N LYS A 23 -12.49 2.29 -18.74
CA LYS A 23 -12.64 0.83 -18.82
C LYS A 23 -12.42 0.12 -17.47
N ASN A 24 -11.53 0.66 -16.64
CA ASN A 24 -11.19 0.11 -15.33
C ASN A 24 -10.54 1.18 -14.44
N ILE A 25 -10.25 0.80 -13.20
CA ILE A 25 -9.67 1.69 -12.19
C ILE A 25 -8.26 2.18 -12.56
N PHE A 26 -7.48 1.41 -13.34
CA PHE A 26 -6.13 1.79 -13.74
C PHE A 26 -6.14 2.83 -14.86
N GLU A 27 -7.12 2.81 -15.74
CA GLU A 27 -7.35 3.89 -16.71
C GLU A 27 -7.74 5.20 -16.00
N LEU A 28 -8.59 5.11 -14.97
CA LEU A 28 -8.91 6.26 -14.13
C LEU A 28 -7.67 6.80 -13.42
N LYS A 29 -6.83 5.92 -12.85
CA LYS A 29 -5.55 6.29 -12.23
C LYS A 29 -4.65 7.02 -13.22
N LYS A 30 -4.47 6.48 -14.43
CA LYS A 30 -3.67 7.08 -15.50
C LYS A 30 -4.18 8.46 -15.87
N TYR A 31 -5.49 8.62 -16.01
CA TYR A 31 -6.11 9.94 -16.26
C TYR A 31 -5.84 10.92 -15.13
N LEU A 32 -5.99 10.52 -13.87
CA LEU A 32 -5.75 11.37 -12.72
C LEU A 32 -4.29 11.84 -12.67
N LYS A 33 -3.34 10.93 -12.88
CA LYS A 33 -1.90 11.24 -12.91
C LYS A 33 -1.57 12.19 -14.07
N ALA A 34 -2.02 11.89 -15.29
CA ALA A 34 -1.70 12.68 -16.48
C ALA A 34 -2.26 14.11 -16.45
N ASN A 35 -3.34 14.34 -15.72
CA ASN A 35 -3.98 15.65 -15.60
C ASN A 35 -3.74 16.32 -14.23
N GLU A 36 -2.90 15.74 -13.39
CA GLU A 36 -2.60 16.22 -12.02
C GLU A 36 -3.86 16.44 -11.18
N LYS A 37 -4.90 15.62 -11.40
CA LYS A 37 -6.22 15.72 -10.75
C LYS A 37 -6.30 14.86 -9.50
N TYR A 38 -5.62 15.26 -8.45
CA TYR A 38 -5.58 14.53 -7.18
C TYR A 38 -6.78 14.81 -6.27
N THR A 39 -7.69 15.70 -6.69
CA THR A 39 -8.92 16.07 -5.99
C THR A 39 -10.12 16.02 -6.94
N GLY A 40 -11.32 16.23 -6.40
CA GLY A 40 -12.56 16.24 -7.18
C GLY A 40 -13.24 14.87 -7.29
N ILE A 41 -14.25 14.79 -8.13
CA ILE A 41 -15.14 13.62 -8.24
C ILE A 41 -14.37 12.36 -8.67
N CYS A 42 -13.56 12.45 -9.72
CA CYS A 42 -12.80 11.31 -10.23
C CYS A 42 -11.81 10.75 -9.20
N ALA A 43 -11.10 11.63 -8.50
CA ALA A 43 -10.21 11.23 -7.40
C ALA A 43 -10.98 10.62 -6.23
N SER A 44 -12.15 11.17 -5.90
CA SER A 44 -13.01 10.62 -4.85
C SER A 44 -13.54 9.23 -5.19
N VAL A 45 -13.93 8.99 -6.44
CA VAL A 45 -14.33 7.66 -6.93
C VAL A 45 -13.15 6.68 -6.89
N TYR A 46 -11.95 7.12 -7.31
CA TYR A 46 -10.73 6.32 -7.23
C TYR A 46 -10.44 5.91 -5.78
N ASN A 47 -10.38 6.86 -4.87
CA ASN A 47 -10.09 6.62 -3.46
C ASN A 47 -11.16 5.74 -2.80
N ARG A 48 -12.43 5.94 -3.14
CA ARG A 48 -13.52 5.08 -2.64
C ARG A 48 -13.38 3.64 -3.14
N TYR A 49 -13.04 3.47 -4.41
CA TYR A 49 -12.80 2.15 -5.00
C TYR A 49 -11.66 1.41 -4.29
N MET A 50 -10.57 2.10 -3.95
CA MET A 50 -9.47 1.55 -3.17
C MET A 50 -9.90 1.22 -1.75
N PHE A 51 -10.57 2.16 -1.07
CA PHE A 51 -11.00 2.02 0.32
C PHE A 51 -11.89 0.79 0.57
N ILE A 52 -12.90 0.55 -0.28
CA ILE A 52 -13.82 -0.59 -0.10
C ILE A 52 -13.13 -1.95 -0.32
N ARG A 53 -11.92 -1.97 -0.88
CA ARG A 53 -11.07 -3.16 -1.06
C ARG A 53 -9.97 -3.26 -0.01
N GLY A 54 -9.98 -2.37 0.98
CA GLY A 54 -8.90 -2.28 1.98
C GLY A 54 -7.55 -2.04 1.35
N SER A 55 -7.49 -1.26 0.27
CA SER A 55 -6.30 -1.09 -0.56
C SER A 55 -5.92 0.38 -0.70
N TYR A 56 -4.68 0.62 -1.07
CA TYR A 56 -4.17 1.90 -1.50
C TYR A 56 -3.16 1.70 -2.63
N ILE A 57 -3.39 2.33 -3.76
CA ILE A 57 -2.41 2.42 -4.83
C ILE A 57 -2.25 3.90 -5.14
N GLY A 58 -1.10 4.46 -4.85
CA GLY A 58 -0.81 5.88 -5.05
C GLY A 58 -1.09 6.33 -6.47
N ILE A 59 -1.71 7.49 -6.65
CA ILE A 59 -2.05 8.00 -7.98
C ILE A 59 -0.77 8.28 -8.78
N THR A 60 0.28 8.75 -8.12
CA THR A 60 1.56 9.09 -8.73
C THR A 60 2.49 7.91 -8.95
N CYS A 61 2.24 6.75 -8.31
CA CYS A 61 3.07 5.57 -8.55
C CYS A 61 3.10 5.21 -10.04
N GLU A 62 4.23 4.69 -10.51
CA GLU A 62 4.44 4.38 -11.92
C GLU A 62 4.32 2.89 -12.20
N PHE A 63 3.56 2.55 -13.23
CA PHE A 63 3.54 1.23 -13.84
C PHE A 63 4.03 1.35 -15.27
N LYS A 64 5.13 0.66 -15.63
CA LYS A 64 5.55 0.59 -17.04
C LYS A 64 4.49 -0.11 -17.88
N ASN A 65 3.98 -1.25 -17.39
CA ASN A 65 2.69 -1.79 -17.80
C ASN A 65 1.84 -2.12 -16.57
N GLN A 66 0.56 -2.37 -16.76
CA GLN A 66 -0.32 -2.71 -15.64
C GLN A 66 0.12 -4.04 -15.02
N PRO A 67 0.43 -4.10 -13.71
CA PRO A 67 0.70 -5.36 -13.03
C PRO A 67 -0.47 -6.33 -13.11
N TYR A 68 -0.18 -7.61 -13.14
CA TYR A 68 -1.20 -8.64 -12.99
C TYR A 68 -1.48 -8.91 -11.51
N PHE A 69 -2.74 -8.83 -11.13
CA PHE A 69 -3.23 -9.08 -9.78
C PHE A 69 -4.10 -10.34 -9.78
N PRO A 70 -3.56 -11.54 -9.51
CA PRO A 70 -4.30 -12.81 -9.64
C PRO A 70 -5.59 -12.87 -8.82
N HIS A 71 -5.59 -12.25 -7.64
CA HIS A 71 -6.74 -12.21 -6.73
C HIS A 71 -7.35 -10.81 -6.61
N GLY A 72 -7.17 -9.97 -7.65
CA GLY A 72 -7.54 -8.56 -7.57
C GLY A 72 -6.64 -7.78 -6.61
N ILE A 73 -7.07 -6.56 -6.27
CA ILE A 73 -6.24 -5.64 -5.46
C ILE A 73 -6.56 -5.67 -3.97
N LEU A 74 -7.10 -6.76 -3.44
CA LEU A 74 -7.51 -6.86 -2.03
C LEU A 74 -6.31 -6.71 -1.08
N GLY A 75 -6.36 -5.70 -0.21
CA GLY A 75 -5.34 -5.43 0.80
C GLY A 75 -3.97 -5.03 0.22
N ILE A 76 -3.92 -4.59 -1.03
CA ILE A 76 -2.68 -4.15 -1.66
C ILE A 76 -2.42 -2.67 -1.33
N PHE A 77 -1.22 -2.39 -0.81
CA PHE A 77 -0.75 -1.03 -0.53
C PHE A 77 0.49 -0.73 -1.35
N ILE A 78 0.42 0.24 -2.25
CA ILE A 78 1.55 0.71 -3.08
C ILE A 78 1.67 2.22 -2.88
N SER A 79 2.82 2.68 -2.39
CA SER A 79 3.07 4.10 -2.14
C SER A 79 3.21 4.91 -3.43
N ASP A 80 3.01 6.20 -3.31
CA ASP A 80 2.92 7.14 -4.43
C ASP A 80 4.16 7.15 -5.34
N ASP A 81 5.36 7.18 -4.80
CA ASP A 81 6.59 7.34 -5.59
C ASP A 81 7.21 5.99 -6.01
N THR A 82 6.47 4.90 -5.85
CA THR A 82 6.90 3.55 -6.27
C THR A 82 6.94 3.44 -7.79
N ILE A 83 7.97 2.78 -8.32
CA ILE A 83 8.08 2.44 -9.74
C ILE A 83 8.00 0.92 -9.90
N ILE A 84 7.09 0.47 -10.78
CA ILE A 84 6.92 -0.96 -11.09
C ILE A 84 7.13 -1.19 -12.58
N GLY A 85 8.07 -2.08 -12.88
CA GLY A 85 8.46 -2.49 -14.23
C GLY A 85 7.40 -3.31 -14.95
N ASN A 86 7.80 -3.89 -16.08
CA ASN A 86 6.92 -4.70 -16.90
C ASN A 86 6.72 -6.10 -16.29
N ASN A 87 5.56 -6.71 -16.60
CA ASN A 87 5.24 -8.10 -16.27
C ASN A 87 5.33 -8.42 -14.76
N ALA A 88 5.03 -7.46 -13.90
CA ALA A 88 4.94 -7.71 -12.48
C ALA A 88 3.67 -8.48 -12.13
N VAL A 89 3.80 -9.54 -11.32
CA VAL A 89 2.70 -10.30 -10.73
C VAL A 89 2.66 -10.00 -9.24
N ILE A 90 1.55 -9.46 -8.73
CA ILE A 90 1.43 -9.01 -7.35
C ILE A 90 0.21 -9.66 -6.70
N PHE A 91 0.45 -10.47 -5.69
CA PHE A 91 -0.61 -11.15 -4.95
C PHE A 91 -1.25 -10.25 -3.89
N GLN A 92 -2.38 -10.71 -3.32
CA GLN A 92 -3.12 -9.99 -2.30
C GLN A 92 -2.28 -9.67 -1.05
N GLN A 93 -2.66 -8.61 -0.33
CA GLN A 93 -2.06 -8.18 0.94
C GLN A 93 -0.57 -7.75 0.84
N VAL A 94 -0.06 -7.56 -0.37
CA VAL A 94 1.30 -7.03 -0.59
C VAL A 94 1.34 -5.55 -0.19
N THR A 95 2.42 -5.16 0.49
CA THR A 95 2.74 -3.76 0.75
C THR A 95 4.05 -3.39 0.05
N ILE A 96 4.02 -2.37 -0.78
CA ILE A 96 5.20 -1.74 -1.39
C ILE A 96 5.18 -0.30 -0.88
N GLY A 97 5.93 -0.04 0.18
CA GLY A 97 5.82 1.17 0.99
C GLY A 97 7.09 2.01 1.01
N SER A 98 6.92 3.34 0.98
CA SER A 98 8.03 4.27 1.19
C SER A 98 8.44 4.31 2.66
N ASP A 99 9.73 4.48 2.91
CA ASP A 99 10.22 5.00 4.18
C ASP A 99 10.21 6.54 4.12
N ARG A 100 9.68 7.17 5.14
CA ARG A 100 9.55 8.64 5.23
C ARG A 100 10.21 9.21 6.49
N LEU A 101 10.99 8.41 7.20
CA LEU A 101 11.70 8.85 8.38
C LEU A 101 13.00 9.56 7.96
N SER A 102 13.22 10.77 8.44
CA SER A 102 14.37 11.62 8.05
C SER A 102 15.71 11.14 8.60
N ASP A 103 15.69 10.24 9.56
CA ASP A 103 16.84 9.70 10.28
C ASP A 103 17.20 8.26 9.88
N THR A 104 16.65 7.76 8.78
CA THR A 104 16.95 6.43 8.25
C THR A 104 17.80 6.51 6.98
N ASP A 105 18.69 5.52 6.81
CA ASP A 105 19.48 5.37 5.58
C ASP A 105 18.64 4.85 4.40
N ASN A 106 17.37 4.50 4.63
CA ASN A 106 16.48 3.87 3.66
C ASN A 106 15.32 4.77 3.21
N LEU A 107 15.49 6.10 3.37
CA LEU A 107 14.49 7.09 2.96
C LEU A 107 14.19 6.98 1.47
N GLY A 108 12.93 6.80 1.11
CA GLY A 108 12.48 6.75 -0.28
C GLY A 108 11.47 5.64 -0.54
N SER A 109 11.29 5.34 -1.81
CA SER A 109 10.26 4.42 -2.32
C SER A 109 10.87 3.28 -3.13
N PRO A 110 10.27 2.08 -3.08
CA PRO A 110 10.79 0.94 -3.81
C PRO A 110 10.74 1.10 -5.33
N ILE A 111 11.74 0.52 -5.99
CA ILE A 111 11.79 0.32 -7.44
C ILE A 111 11.74 -1.18 -7.72
N ILE A 112 10.69 -1.63 -8.40
CA ILE A 112 10.52 -3.00 -8.83
C ILE A 112 10.85 -3.07 -10.33
N LYS A 113 11.88 -3.82 -10.71
CA LYS A 113 12.24 -4.02 -12.12
C LYS A 113 11.35 -5.06 -12.80
N ASP A 114 11.66 -5.39 -14.04
CA ASP A 114 10.83 -6.21 -14.91
C ASP A 114 10.74 -7.68 -14.47
N ASN A 115 9.65 -8.35 -14.80
CA ASN A 115 9.40 -9.79 -14.59
C ASN A 115 9.47 -10.22 -13.11
N SER A 116 8.92 -9.41 -12.22
CA SER A 116 8.91 -9.69 -10.78
C SER A 116 7.66 -10.43 -10.34
N TYR A 117 7.82 -11.45 -9.49
CA TYR A 117 6.73 -12.18 -8.85
C TYR A 117 6.72 -11.89 -7.35
N ILE A 118 5.67 -11.25 -6.84
CA ILE A 118 5.58 -10.80 -5.46
C ILE A 118 4.47 -11.58 -4.76
N GLY A 119 4.88 -12.52 -3.90
CA GLY A 119 3.99 -13.44 -3.18
C GLY A 119 3.10 -12.74 -2.16
N ALA A 120 2.01 -13.42 -1.81
CA ALA A 120 0.98 -12.89 -0.92
C ALA A 120 1.56 -12.39 0.42
N GLY A 121 1.08 -11.24 0.87
CA GLY A 121 1.49 -10.66 2.15
C GLY A 121 2.91 -10.11 2.22
N ALA A 122 3.71 -10.18 1.15
CA ALA A 122 5.07 -9.63 1.14
C ALA A 122 5.10 -8.13 1.45
N LYS A 123 6.15 -7.68 2.14
CA LYS A 123 6.39 -6.28 2.50
C LYS A 123 7.72 -5.83 1.91
N ILE A 124 7.69 -4.87 1.02
CA ILE A 124 8.88 -4.25 0.40
C ILE A 124 8.89 -2.79 0.83
N ILE A 125 9.86 -2.39 1.65
CA ILE A 125 9.79 -1.11 2.37
C ILE A 125 11.06 -0.31 2.17
N GLY A 126 10.89 0.98 1.89
CA GLY A 126 11.97 1.97 1.79
C GLY A 126 12.57 2.07 0.38
N ASN A 127 13.70 2.72 0.29
CA ASN A 127 14.43 2.94 -0.95
C ASN A 127 15.20 1.68 -1.35
N VAL A 128 14.47 0.65 -1.78
CA VAL A 128 15.05 -0.64 -2.19
C VAL A 128 14.76 -0.93 -3.66
N THR A 129 15.70 -1.58 -4.32
CA THR A 129 15.55 -2.02 -5.71
C THR A 129 15.37 -3.54 -5.75
N ILE A 130 14.26 -3.98 -6.32
CA ILE A 130 14.07 -5.39 -6.71
C ILE A 130 14.49 -5.52 -8.16
N GLY A 131 15.50 -6.36 -8.40
CA GLY A 131 16.08 -6.60 -9.71
C GLY A 131 15.13 -7.28 -10.69
N ASN A 132 15.61 -7.52 -11.91
CA ASN A 132 14.86 -8.22 -12.93
C ASN A 132 14.73 -9.73 -12.59
N ASN A 133 13.62 -10.35 -13.01
CA ASN A 133 13.35 -11.79 -12.83
C ASN A 133 13.42 -12.25 -11.36
N CYS A 134 12.96 -11.39 -10.44
CA CYS A 134 12.99 -11.70 -9.01
C CYS A 134 11.71 -12.36 -8.53
N ARG A 135 11.82 -13.18 -7.49
CA ARG A 135 10.70 -13.73 -6.73
C ARG A 135 10.78 -13.28 -5.28
N ILE A 136 9.73 -12.65 -4.81
CA ILE A 136 9.57 -12.33 -3.38
C ILE A 136 8.57 -13.33 -2.81
N GLY A 137 9.01 -14.15 -1.87
CA GLY A 137 8.20 -15.18 -1.25
C GLY A 137 7.04 -14.58 -0.44
N ALA A 138 6.00 -15.38 -0.22
CA ALA A 138 4.88 -14.96 0.62
C ALA A 138 5.36 -14.56 2.02
N ASN A 139 4.79 -13.45 2.54
CA ASN A 139 5.15 -12.85 3.83
C ASN A 139 6.65 -12.49 4.01
N ALA A 140 7.43 -12.46 2.93
CA ALA A 140 8.79 -11.96 3.02
C ALA A 140 8.82 -10.46 3.30
N ILE A 141 9.74 -10.03 4.17
CA ILE A 141 9.99 -8.63 4.48
C ILE A 141 11.31 -8.24 3.82
N VAL A 142 11.22 -7.34 2.85
CA VAL A 142 12.37 -6.88 2.05
C VAL A 142 12.63 -5.41 2.37
N TYR A 143 13.80 -5.14 2.92
CA TYR A 143 14.29 -3.81 3.29
C TYR A 143 15.72 -3.56 2.79
N LYS A 144 16.18 -4.39 1.84
CA LYS A 144 17.47 -4.28 1.15
C LYS A 144 17.27 -4.66 -0.29
N ASP A 145 18.18 -4.22 -1.15
CA ASP A 145 18.18 -4.55 -2.56
C ASP A 145 18.22 -6.06 -2.80
N VAL A 146 17.46 -6.49 -3.80
CA VAL A 146 17.44 -7.87 -4.28
C VAL A 146 18.04 -7.87 -5.68
N PRO A 147 19.19 -8.53 -5.88
CA PRO A 147 19.84 -8.60 -7.21
C PRO A 147 18.96 -9.27 -8.25
N ASP A 148 19.27 -9.04 -9.52
CA ASP A 148 18.62 -9.73 -10.64
C ASP A 148 18.65 -11.26 -10.47
N ASN A 149 17.63 -11.94 -10.97
CA ASN A 149 17.50 -13.41 -10.96
C ASN A 149 17.52 -14.05 -9.55
N SER A 150 17.02 -13.34 -8.55
CA SER A 150 17.11 -13.76 -7.16
C SER A 150 15.75 -14.10 -6.55
N VAL A 151 15.78 -14.89 -5.49
CA VAL A 151 14.59 -15.22 -4.67
C VAL A 151 14.83 -14.72 -3.24
N ALA A 152 13.95 -13.80 -2.79
CA ALA A 152 13.90 -13.37 -1.41
C ALA A 152 12.81 -14.16 -0.69
N VAL A 153 13.15 -14.86 0.39
CA VAL A 153 12.22 -15.68 1.18
C VAL A 153 12.11 -15.16 2.61
N ALA A 154 10.98 -15.44 3.24
CA ALA A 154 10.81 -15.18 4.66
C ALA A 154 11.81 -16.02 5.46
N SER A 155 12.47 -15.44 6.47
CA SER A 155 13.27 -16.19 7.43
C SER A 155 12.39 -17.21 8.16
N PRO A 156 12.93 -18.38 8.57
CA PRO A 156 12.19 -19.26 9.45
C PRO A 156 11.76 -18.49 10.71
N MET A 157 10.54 -18.76 11.19
CA MET A 157 9.97 -18.16 12.38
C MET A 157 10.94 -18.36 13.58
N ARG A 158 11.18 -17.30 14.34
CA ARG A 158 11.90 -17.34 15.60
C ARG A 158 10.97 -16.96 16.75
N ILE A 159 10.98 -17.77 17.80
CA ILE A 159 10.31 -17.45 19.06
C ILE A 159 11.35 -16.83 20.00
N ILE A 160 11.10 -15.59 20.42
CA ILE A 160 11.95 -14.88 21.37
C ILE A 160 11.18 -14.78 22.69
N ILE A 161 11.59 -15.54 23.67
CA ILE A 161 11.00 -15.49 25.01
C ILE A 161 11.55 -14.24 25.73
N LYS A 162 10.66 -13.42 26.25
CA LYS A 162 11.01 -12.25 27.04
C LYS A 162 10.92 -12.58 28.54
N GLU A 163 11.91 -12.15 29.29
CA GLU A 163 11.95 -12.34 30.76
C GLU A 163 10.90 -11.48 31.46
N ASN A 164 10.61 -10.31 30.91
CA ASN A 164 9.66 -9.37 31.51
C ASN A 164 8.39 -9.25 30.63
N LYS A 165 7.27 -8.98 31.33
CA LYS A 165 5.99 -8.67 30.65
C LYS A 165 6.15 -7.44 29.76
N MET A 166 5.77 -7.57 28.50
CA MET A 166 5.77 -6.46 27.54
C MET A 166 4.53 -5.57 27.73
N ASP A 167 4.70 -4.28 27.48
CA ASP A 167 3.58 -3.33 27.39
C ASP A 167 3.02 -3.36 25.94
N ASN A 168 1.92 -4.06 25.76
CA ASN A 168 1.25 -4.23 24.46
C ASN A 168 0.09 -3.23 24.26
N ARG A 169 -0.02 -2.21 25.10
CA ARG A 169 -1.05 -1.19 24.94
C ARG A 169 -0.81 -0.40 23.66
N PHE A 170 -1.90 -0.10 22.94
CA PHE A 170 -1.84 0.70 21.73
C PHE A 170 -1.96 2.18 22.08
N PHE A 171 -0.92 2.97 21.80
CA PHE A 171 -0.87 4.40 22.07
C PHE A 171 -1.21 5.22 20.81
N VAL A 172 -2.06 6.25 20.98
CA VAL A 172 -2.43 7.19 19.93
C VAL A 172 -2.11 8.62 20.40
N LYS A 173 -1.30 9.33 19.61
CA LYS A 173 -1.09 10.77 19.79
C LYS A 173 -2.10 11.53 18.94
N ARG A 174 -2.86 12.43 19.55
CA ARG A 174 -3.80 13.33 18.84
C ARG A 174 -3.11 14.64 18.41
N TYR A 175 -3.74 15.36 17.49
CA TYR A 175 -3.24 16.66 16.98
C TYR A 175 -3.04 17.72 18.09
N ASN A 176 -3.81 17.65 19.19
CA ASN A 176 -3.67 18.52 20.37
C ASN A 176 -2.55 18.10 21.35
N GLY A 177 -1.77 17.07 21.01
CA GLY A 177 -0.70 16.56 21.85
C GLY A 177 -1.12 15.52 22.89
N ASP A 178 -2.41 15.30 23.11
CA ASP A 178 -2.90 14.29 24.05
C ASP A 178 -2.49 12.88 23.63
N ILE A 179 -1.97 12.11 24.56
CA ILE A 179 -1.66 10.69 24.37
C ILE A 179 -2.77 9.88 25.02
N LYS A 180 -3.34 8.94 24.27
CA LYS A 180 -4.29 7.96 24.78
C LYS A 180 -3.77 6.55 24.49
N PHE A 181 -4.15 5.59 25.34
CA PHE A 181 -3.86 4.17 25.10
C PHE A 181 -5.15 3.35 25.14
N TYR A 182 -5.16 2.26 24.38
CA TYR A 182 -6.26 1.31 24.33
C TYR A 182 -6.04 0.16 25.30
N GLU A 183 -7.00 -0.08 26.17
CA GLU A 183 -6.99 -1.18 27.13
C GLU A 183 -8.43 -1.56 27.49
N ASN A 184 -8.70 -2.85 27.62
CA ASN A 184 -10.01 -3.40 28.01
C ASN A 184 -11.21 -2.85 27.20
N GLY A 185 -11.04 -2.65 25.88
CA GLY A 185 -12.10 -2.16 25.00
C GLY A 185 -12.26 -0.64 24.93
N TYR A 186 -11.50 0.14 25.68
CA TYR A 186 -11.66 1.60 25.77
C TYR A 186 -10.33 2.34 25.59
N PHE A 187 -10.44 3.63 25.17
CA PHE A 187 -9.30 4.53 25.14
C PHE A 187 -9.20 5.34 26.46
N HIS A 188 -8.11 5.14 27.17
CA HIS A 188 -7.76 5.88 28.39
C HIS A 188 -6.80 7.02 28.07
N LYS A 189 -6.87 8.11 28.84
CA LYS A 189 -5.89 9.20 28.78
C LYS A 189 -4.61 8.76 29.53
N LYS A 190 -3.44 9.08 28.94
CA LYS A 190 -2.16 8.84 29.62
C LYS A 190 -1.89 9.94 30.61
#